data_d58df37e1e92f5e72dc4d1d36bb2a482
#
_entry.id   d58df37e1e92f5e72dc4d1d36bb2a482
#
_cell.length_a   1.000
_cell.length_b   1.000
_cell.length_c   1.000
_cell.angle_alpha   90.00
_cell.angle_beta   90.00
_cell.angle_gamma   90.00
#
_symmetry.space_group_name_H-M   'P 1'
#
loop_
_entity.id
_entity.type
_entity.pdbx_description
1 polymer ?
#
loop_
_entity_poly.entity_id
_entity_poly.type
_entity_poly.pdbx_seq_one_letter_code
_entity_poly.pdbx_strand_id
1 'polypeptide(L)'
;MVTAPAPSGSAISLRKVEETAPALVSLYKSAAVSLTKHGLSGQRAAVYLVLDHSGSMRPYYKDGSVQALADRVLGLSAHLDDDGVVPVVLFSTDIDAESDISLADHHGRIDAIVAGLGHMGRTSYHVAMDAVIDHYLDSGSTAPALVVFQTDGGPVSKPAAERYLCKAAELPLFWQFIGFGDPDSRQFDFLRALDELAVPAKRRVDNAGFFHAGEDPRRVEDAVLYDRLVGEFPHWLRRARELGIAT
;
A
#
# COMPACT_ATOMS: atom_id res chain seq x y z
N MET A 1 17.11 28.48 -11.65
CA MET A 1 15.81 27.80 -11.65
C MET A 1 15.20 27.98 -10.26
N VAL A 2 14.10 28.72 -10.15
CA VAL A 2 13.40 28.89 -8.88
C VAL A 2 12.54 27.62 -8.72
N THR A 3 12.90 26.75 -7.78
CA THR A 3 12.06 25.62 -7.39
C THR A 3 10.76 26.20 -6.81
N ALA A 4 9.63 25.85 -7.40
CA ALA A 4 8.33 26.16 -6.81
C ALA A 4 8.29 25.57 -5.39
N PRO A 5 7.74 26.30 -4.38
CA PRO A 5 7.61 25.76 -3.04
C PRO A 5 6.73 24.51 -3.10
N ALA A 6 7.16 23.44 -2.42
CA ALA A 6 6.33 22.23 -2.27
C ALA A 6 4.95 22.61 -1.74
N PRO A 7 3.86 22.00 -2.24
CA PRO A 7 2.52 22.29 -1.77
C PRO A 7 2.45 22.02 -0.26
N SER A 8 2.18 23.07 0.53
CA SER A 8 2.04 22.98 1.98
C SER A 8 0.62 22.57 2.32
N GLY A 9 0.40 21.30 2.66
CA GLY A 9 -0.89 20.81 3.13
C GLY A 9 -1.30 19.46 2.52
N SER A 10 -2.38 18.91 3.04
CA SER A 10 -3.00 17.67 2.52
C SER A 10 -3.50 17.87 1.09
N ALA A 11 -3.47 16.81 0.28
CA ALA A 11 -3.96 16.84 -1.09
C ALA A 11 -5.47 17.12 -1.13
N ILE A 12 -6.22 16.44 -0.25
CA ILE A 12 -7.65 16.66 -0.04
C ILE A 12 -7.83 17.35 1.33
N SER A 13 -8.65 18.40 1.37
CA SER A 13 -8.90 19.15 2.62
C SER A 13 -9.76 18.33 3.61
N LEU A 14 -9.54 18.56 4.90
CA LEU A 14 -10.38 17.99 5.97
C LEU A 14 -11.87 18.24 5.72
N ARG A 15 -12.24 19.46 5.31
CA ARG A 15 -13.63 19.81 5.00
C ARG A 15 -14.22 18.90 3.92
N LYS A 16 -13.48 18.61 2.87
CA LYS A 16 -13.93 17.69 1.81
C LYS A 16 -14.16 16.28 2.36
N VAL A 17 -13.26 15.80 3.25
CA VAL A 17 -13.44 14.49 3.89
C VAL A 17 -14.66 14.49 4.83
N GLU A 18 -14.87 15.55 5.62
CA GLU A 18 -16.05 15.71 6.49
C GLU A 18 -17.37 15.70 5.70
N GLU A 19 -17.38 16.31 4.51
CA GLU A 19 -18.56 16.37 3.64
C GLU A 19 -18.82 15.07 2.89
N THR A 20 -17.77 14.34 2.48
CA THR A 20 -17.89 13.18 1.55
C THR A 20 -17.79 11.83 2.28
N ALA A 21 -16.92 11.73 3.28
CA ALA A 21 -16.59 10.49 4.00
C ALA A 21 -16.45 10.75 5.52
N PRO A 22 -17.49 11.19 6.23
CA PRO A 22 -17.40 11.57 7.64
C PRO A 22 -16.85 10.43 8.53
N ALA A 23 -17.08 9.17 8.15
CA ALA A 23 -16.55 8.02 8.87
C ALA A 23 -15.01 7.93 8.84
N LEU A 24 -14.35 8.53 7.85
CA LEU A 24 -12.89 8.53 7.70
C LEU A 24 -12.20 9.71 8.39
N VAL A 25 -12.92 10.63 8.99
CA VAL A 25 -12.33 11.84 9.58
C VAL A 25 -11.30 11.53 10.67
N SER A 26 -11.56 10.53 11.52
CA SER A 26 -10.60 10.08 12.54
C SER A 26 -9.33 9.52 11.90
N LEU A 27 -9.47 8.68 10.90
CA LEU A 27 -8.37 8.06 10.15
C LEU A 27 -7.53 9.13 9.43
N TYR A 28 -8.18 10.06 8.77
CA TYR A 28 -7.54 11.21 8.13
C TYR A 28 -6.69 12.01 9.13
N LYS A 29 -7.25 12.36 10.32
CA LYS A 29 -6.52 13.10 11.34
C LYS A 29 -5.32 12.32 11.90
N SER A 30 -5.47 11.02 12.12
CA SER A 30 -4.39 10.16 12.59
C SER A 30 -3.28 10.04 11.55
N ALA A 31 -3.62 9.90 10.27
CA ALA A 31 -2.66 9.89 9.16
C ALA A 31 -1.87 11.21 9.08
N ALA A 32 -2.53 12.36 9.25
CA ALA A 32 -1.86 13.67 9.27
C ALA A 32 -0.76 13.77 10.32
N VAL A 33 -1.01 13.23 11.52
CA VAL A 33 -0.02 13.21 12.62
C VAL A 33 1.20 12.39 12.23
N SER A 34 1.02 11.18 11.71
CA SER A 34 2.11 10.31 11.28
C SER A 34 2.89 10.91 10.10
N LEU A 35 2.19 11.46 9.08
CA LEU A 35 2.86 12.13 7.97
C LEU A 35 3.71 13.32 8.43
N THR A 36 3.22 14.11 9.38
CA THR A 36 3.99 15.22 9.96
C THR A 36 5.21 14.73 10.71
N LYS A 37 5.06 13.69 11.55
CA LYS A 37 6.14 13.06 12.31
C LYS A 37 7.26 12.55 11.40
N HIS A 38 6.92 12.01 10.25
CA HIS A 38 7.87 11.47 9.26
C HIS A 38 8.33 12.49 8.21
N GLY A 39 7.98 13.78 8.35
CA GLY A 39 8.41 14.84 7.43
C GLY A 39 7.79 14.77 6.03
N LEU A 40 6.61 14.14 5.93
CA LEU A 40 5.87 13.94 4.68
C LEU A 40 4.71 14.96 4.49
N SER A 41 4.61 15.98 5.35
CA SER A 41 3.60 17.03 5.18
C SER A 41 3.76 17.72 3.83
N GLY A 42 2.69 17.69 3.01
CA GLY A 42 2.70 18.25 1.65
C GLY A 42 3.40 17.38 0.59
N GLN A 43 3.94 16.21 0.95
CA GLN A 43 4.43 15.24 -0.04
C GLN A 43 3.25 14.78 -0.91
N ARG A 44 3.49 14.65 -2.23
CA ARG A 44 2.55 14.01 -3.16
C ARG A 44 3.08 12.65 -3.57
N ALA A 45 2.17 11.69 -3.60
CA ALA A 45 2.43 10.32 -4.05
C ALA A 45 1.11 9.64 -4.43
N ALA A 46 1.11 8.85 -5.49
CA ALA A 46 0.01 7.93 -5.74
C ALA A 46 -0.02 6.85 -4.65
N VAL A 47 -1.20 6.34 -4.32
CA VAL A 47 -1.36 5.27 -3.33
C VAL A 47 -2.10 4.10 -3.96
N TYR A 48 -1.52 2.92 -3.87
CA TYR A 48 -2.11 1.66 -4.34
C TYR A 48 -2.40 0.75 -3.15
N LEU A 49 -3.45 -0.05 -3.26
CA LEU A 49 -3.78 -1.10 -2.30
C LEU A 49 -3.84 -2.46 -3.01
N VAL A 50 -2.98 -3.37 -2.59
CA VAL A 50 -2.94 -4.75 -3.07
C VAL A 50 -3.42 -5.67 -1.96
N LEU A 51 -4.41 -6.50 -2.24
CA LEU A 51 -5.08 -7.35 -1.28
C LEU A 51 -4.97 -8.82 -1.69
N ASP A 52 -4.41 -9.61 -0.82
CA ASP A 52 -4.38 -11.07 -0.95
C ASP A 52 -5.80 -11.64 -0.81
N HIS A 53 -6.26 -12.35 -1.84
CA HIS A 53 -7.55 -13.05 -1.87
C HIS A 53 -7.33 -14.56 -1.94
N SER A 54 -6.25 -15.06 -1.33
CA SER A 54 -6.00 -16.50 -1.19
C SER A 54 -6.93 -17.15 -0.14
N GLY A 55 -7.04 -18.47 -0.19
CA GLY A 55 -7.99 -19.22 0.64
C GLY A 55 -7.81 -19.02 2.16
N SER A 56 -6.59 -18.78 2.63
CA SER A 56 -6.26 -18.48 4.03
C SER A 56 -6.80 -17.13 4.52
N MET A 57 -6.94 -16.17 3.62
CA MET A 57 -7.45 -14.82 3.91
C MET A 57 -8.95 -14.75 4.25
N ARG A 58 -9.70 -15.83 4.04
CA ARG A 58 -11.17 -15.90 4.25
C ARG A 58 -11.64 -15.36 5.61
N PRO A 59 -10.97 -15.65 6.75
CA PRO A 59 -11.36 -15.08 8.05
C PRO A 59 -11.28 -13.55 8.09
N TYR A 60 -10.25 -12.96 7.49
CA TYR A 60 -10.00 -11.52 7.50
C TYR A 60 -10.95 -10.71 6.59
N TYR A 61 -11.45 -11.33 5.52
CA TYR A 61 -12.57 -10.76 4.76
C TYR A 61 -13.85 -10.82 5.56
N LYS A 62 -14.14 -11.98 6.18
CA LYS A 62 -15.38 -12.21 6.93
C LYS A 62 -15.52 -11.33 8.17
N ASP A 63 -14.43 -11.03 8.85
CA ASP A 63 -14.43 -10.22 10.07
C ASP A 63 -14.28 -8.71 9.82
N GLY A 64 -14.12 -8.30 8.53
CA GLY A 64 -13.99 -6.92 8.09
C GLY A 64 -12.58 -6.32 8.24
N SER A 65 -11.55 -7.14 8.54
CA SER A 65 -10.16 -6.67 8.68
C SER A 65 -9.63 -6.04 7.40
N VAL A 66 -9.96 -6.63 6.26
CA VAL A 66 -9.51 -6.13 4.94
C VAL A 66 -10.20 -4.80 4.59
N GLN A 67 -11.51 -4.68 4.84
CA GLN A 67 -12.22 -3.40 4.66
C GLN A 67 -11.65 -2.31 5.58
N ALA A 68 -11.38 -2.65 6.85
CA ALA A 68 -10.79 -1.71 7.80
C ALA A 68 -9.40 -1.22 7.36
N LEU A 69 -8.58 -2.08 6.73
CA LEU A 69 -7.31 -1.66 6.13
C LEU A 69 -7.54 -0.73 4.94
N ALA A 70 -8.49 -1.05 4.06
CA ALA A 70 -8.82 -0.22 2.90
C ALA A 70 -9.26 1.20 3.32
N ASP A 71 -10.10 1.31 4.35
CA ASP A 71 -10.53 2.61 4.90
C ASP A 71 -9.33 3.41 5.46
N ARG A 72 -8.39 2.74 6.14
CA ARG A 72 -7.16 3.37 6.65
C ARG A 72 -6.24 3.85 5.52
N VAL A 73 -6.05 3.04 4.48
CA VAL A 73 -5.25 3.41 3.31
C VAL A 73 -5.89 4.59 2.57
N LEU A 74 -7.21 4.61 2.43
CA LEU A 74 -7.92 5.72 1.81
C LEU A 74 -7.79 7.02 2.65
N GLY A 75 -7.88 6.91 3.99
CA GLY A 75 -7.63 8.04 4.89
C GLY A 75 -6.21 8.63 4.78
N LEU A 76 -5.21 7.78 4.55
CA LEU A 76 -3.82 8.18 4.27
C LEU A 76 -3.69 8.81 2.88
N SER A 77 -4.26 8.18 1.86
CA SER A 77 -4.23 8.62 0.47
C SER A 77 -4.74 10.05 0.31
N ALA A 78 -5.79 10.45 1.03
CA ALA A 78 -6.33 11.80 1.00
C ALA A 78 -5.33 12.91 1.37
N HIS A 79 -4.18 12.58 1.96
CA HIS A 79 -3.08 13.53 2.19
C HIS A 79 -2.06 13.56 1.05
N LEU A 80 -1.90 12.46 0.34
CA LEU A 80 -0.83 12.23 -0.64
C LEU A 80 -1.32 12.43 -2.08
N ASP A 81 -2.58 12.05 -2.36
CA ASP A 81 -3.19 12.07 -3.68
C ASP A 81 -4.44 12.95 -3.70
N ASP A 82 -4.63 13.73 -4.76
CA ASP A 82 -5.68 14.76 -4.84
C ASP A 82 -6.96 14.29 -5.55
N ASP A 83 -6.95 13.14 -6.21
CA ASP A 83 -8.13 12.58 -6.85
C ASP A 83 -9.10 11.90 -5.86
N GLY A 84 -8.59 11.50 -4.68
CA GLY A 84 -9.39 10.84 -3.64
C GLY A 84 -9.79 9.42 -3.99
N VAL A 85 -9.01 8.76 -4.84
CA VAL A 85 -9.21 7.41 -5.33
C VAL A 85 -7.96 6.58 -5.02
N VAL A 86 -8.15 5.32 -4.63
CA VAL A 86 -7.08 4.34 -4.45
C VAL A 86 -7.36 3.16 -5.36
N PRO A 87 -6.52 2.91 -6.37
CA PRO A 87 -6.57 1.67 -7.14
C PRO A 87 -6.34 0.47 -6.24
N VAL A 88 -7.23 -0.53 -6.35
CA VAL A 88 -7.22 -1.76 -5.56
C VAL A 88 -7.03 -2.95 -6.50
N VAL A 89 -6.00 -3.75 -6.21
CA VAL A 89 -5.73 -5.02 -6.89
C VAL A 89 -6.01 -6.16 -5.93
N LEU A 90 -7.01 -6.99 -6.22
CA LEU A 90 -7.24 -8.26 -5.52
C LEU A 90 -6.60 -9.39 -6.31
N PHE A 91 -5.77 -10.18 -5.65
CA PHE A 91 -5.05 -11.27 -6.31
C PHE A 91 -5.11 -12.57 -5.50
N SER A 92 -5.05 -13.68 -6.22
CA SER A 92 -4.81 -15.01 -5.64
C SER A 92 -3.83 -15.79 -6.52
N THR A 93 -4.27 -16.80 -7.27
CA THR A 93 -3.46 -17.47 -8.29
C THR A 93 -3.17 -16.53 -9.47
N ASP A 94 -4.17 -15.74 -9.84
CA ASP A 94 -4.15 -14.70 -10.86
C ASP A 94 -4.72 -13.40 -10.28
N ILE A 95 -4.95 -12.37 -11.09
CA ILE A 95 -5.71 -11.20 -10.69
C ILE A 95 -7.19 -11.58 -10.61
N ASP A 96 -7.77 -11.45 -9.43
CA ASP A 96 -9.19 -11.73 -9.20
C ASP A 96 -10.07 -10.52 -9.50
N ALA A 97 -9.57 -9.31 -9.18
CA ALA A 97 -10.21 -8.04 -9.54
C ALA A 97 -9.23 -6.88 -9.56
N GLU A 98 -9.49 -5.93 -10.43
CA GLU A 98 -8.96 -4.57 -10.39
C GLU A 98 -10.15 -3.62 -10.24
N SER A 99 -10.07 -2.69 -9.29
CA SER A 99 -11.16 -1.78 -8.95
C SER A 99 -10.62 -0.58 -8.21
N ASP A 100 -11.50 0.38 -7.95
CA ASP A 100 -11.15 1.57 -7.17
C ASP A 100 -11.96 1.62 -5.88
N ILE A 101 -11.35 2.23 -4.85
CA ILE A 101 -12.04 2.71 -3.66
C ILE A 101 -11.88 4.23 -3.57
N SER A 102 -12.96 4.94 -3.28
CA SER A 102 -12.96 6.40 -3.21
C SER A 102 -13.60 6.91 -1.94
N LEU A 103 -13.37 8.19 -1.60
CA LEU A 103 -14.03 8.83 -0.47
C LEU A 103 -15.57 8.73 -0.54
N ALA A 104 -16.14 8.76 -1.75
CA ALA A 104 -17.57 8.69 -1.94
C ALA A 104 -18.14 7.26 -1.91
N ASP A 105 -17.28 6.25 -2.08
CA ASP A 105 -17.69 4.85 -2.27
C ASP A 105 -16.78 3.88 -1.48
N HIS A 106 -16.44 4.24 -0.24
CA HIS A 106 -15.57 3.37 0.57
C HIS A 106 -16.34 2.34 1.42
N HIS A 107 -17.54 2.69 1.85
CA HIS A 107 -18.28 1.89 2.83
C HIS A 107 -18.72 0.54 2.25
N GLY A 108 -18.17 -0.55 2.80
CA GLY A 108 -18.45 -1.92 2.32
C GLY A 108 -17.97 -2.19 0.89
N ARG A 109 -17.09 -1.35 0.34
CA ARG A 109 -16.63 -1.47 -1.05
C ARG A 109 -15.86 -2.76 -1.28
N ILE A 110 -14.98 -3.14 -0.37
CA ILE A 110 -14.23 -4.40 -0.48
C ILE A 110 -15.18 -5.60 -0.45
N ASP A 111 -16.16 -5.60 0.47
CA ASP A 111 -17.16 -6.67 0.54
C ASP A 111 -17.98 -6.76 -0.76
N ALA A 112 -18.34 -5.61 -1.35
CA ALA A 112 -19.06 -5.56 -2.63
C ALA A 112 -18.24 -6.12 -3.80
N ILE A 113 -16.93 -5.82 -3.86
CA ILE A 113 -16.02 -6.37 -4.87
C ILE A 113 -15.94 -7.90 -4.70
N VAL A 114 -15.65 -8.36 -3.48
CA VAL A 114 -15.45 -9.79 -3.17
C VAL A 114 -16.71 -10.62 -3.38
N ALA A 115 -17.90 -10.05 -3.14
CA ALA A 115 -19.17 -10.74 -3.38
C ALA A 115 -19.38 -11.16 -4.85
N GLY A 116 -18.70 -10.49 -5.79
CA GLY A 116 -18.73 -10.83 -7.22
C GLY A 116 -17.65 -11.81 -7.66
N LEU A 117 -16.69 -12.15 -6.76
CA LEU A 117 -15.56 -13.00 -7.10
C LEU A 117 -15.87 -14.50 -6.93
N GLY A 118 -15.07 -15.32 -7.60
CA GLY A 118 -15.15 -16.76 -7.56
C GLY A 118 -14.38 -17.38 -6.39
N HIS A 119 -13.73 -18.49 -6.69
CA HIS A 119 -12.96 -19.26 -5.70
C HIS A 119 -11.67 -18.55 -5.30
N MET A 120 -11.40 -18.45 -4.00
CA MET A 120 -10.14 -17.97 -3.44
C MET A 120 -9.01 -18.94 -3.77
N GLY A 121 -7.97 -18.44 -4.47
CA GLY A 121 -6.88 -19.25 -5.00
C GLY A 121 -5.67 -19.37 -4.08
N ARG A 122 -4.48 -19.40 -4.71
CA ARG A 122 -3.16 -19.38 -4.06
C ARG A 122 -2.62 -17.95 -4.01
N THR A 123 -1.37 -17.80 -3.55
CA THR A 123 -0.76 -16.49 -3.29
C THR A 123 0.36 -16.21 -4.30
N SER A 124 0.01 -15.57 -5.43
CA SER A 124 0.95 -15.26 -6.53
C SER A 124 1.33 -13.77 -6.53
N TYR A 125 2.24 -13.33 -5.65
CA TYR A 125 2.65 -11.92 -5.54
C TYR A 125 3.02 -11.28 -6.88
N HIS A 126 3.75 -12.03 -7.72
CA HIS A 126 4.28 -11.50 -8.97
C HIS A 126 3.20 -11.03 -9.95
N VAL A 127 2.01 -11.64 -9.96
CA VAL A 127 0.92 -11.19 -10.83
C VAL A 127 0.35 -9.86 -10.33
N ALA A 128 0.20 -9.70 -9.02
CA ALA A 128 -0.24 -8.44 -8.43
C ALA A 128 0.80 -7.32 -8.60
N MET A 129 2.09 -7.65 -8.44
CA MET A 129 3.17 -6.69 -8.66
C MET A 129 3.24 -6.24 -10.12
N ASP A 130 3.03 -7.15 -11.06
CA ASP A 130 2.98 -6.83 -12.50
C ASP A 130 1.80 -5.89 -12.81
N ALA A 131 0.60 -6.21 -12.32
CA ALA A 131 -0.58 -5.38 -12.50
C ALA A 131 -0.38 -3.94 -11.98
N VAL A 132 0.19 -3.78 -10.78
CA VAL A 132 0.50 -2.45 -10.25
C VAL A 132 1.55 -1.71 -11.10
N ILE A 133 2.60 -2.40 -11.55
CA ILE A 133 3.65 -1.83 -12.40
C ILE A 133 3.04 -1.36 -13.73
N ASP A 134 2.24 -2.20 -14.36
CA ASP A 134 1.60 -1.87 -15.65
C ASP A 134 0.62 -0.70 -15.49
N HIS A 135 -0.24 -0.71 -14.46
CA HIS A 135 -1.14 0.41 -14.19
C HIS A 135 -0.37 1.71 -13.94
N TYR A 136 0.73 1.67 -13.16
CA TYR A 136 1.57 2.84 -12.93
C TYR A 136 2.18 3.38 -14.22
N LEU A 137 2.71 2.51 -15.08
CA LEU A 137 3.32 2.89 -16.36
C LEU A 137 2.27 3.46 -17.32
N ASP A 138 1.09 2.84 -17.40
CA ASP A 138 -0.02 3.27 -18.27
C ASP A 138 -0.59 4.63 -17.83
N SER A 139 -0.52 4.97 -16.54
CA SER A 139 -0.94 6.28 -16.03
C SER A 139 -0.07 7.43 -16.55
N GLY A 140 1.13 7.14 -17.04
CA GLY A 140 2.12 8.14 -17.44
C GLY A 140 2.65 9.00 -16.30
N SER A 141 2.34 8.64 -15.04
CA SER A 141 2.79 9.37 -13.86
C SER A 141 4.31 9.24 -13.67
N THR A 142 4.93 10.30 -13.17
CA THR A 142 6.32 10.30 -12.67
C THR A 142 6.37 10.58 -11.18
N ALA A 143 5.23 10.75 -10.53
CA ALA A 143 5.13 10.95 -9.09
C ALA A 143 5.52 9.66 -8.35
N PRO A 144 6.14 9.74 -7.16
CA PRO A 144 6.37 8.55 -6.35
C PRO A 144 5.05 7.88 -5.98
N ALA A 145 5.08 6.57 -5.82
CA ALA A 145 3.91 5.81 -5.39
C ALA A 145 4.23 4.95 -4.15
N LEU A 146 3.28 4.93 -3.21
CA LEU A 146 3.25 4.04 -2.07
C LEU A 146 2.29 2.87 -2.37
N VAL A 147 2.83 1.68 -2.48
CA VAL A 147 2.04 0.46 -2.69
C VAL A 147 1.89 -0.27 -1.36
N VAL A 148 0.70 -0.27 -0.80
CA VAL A 148 0.35 -1.03 0.40
C VAL A 148 -0.05 -2.44 -0.03
N PHE A 149 0.80 -3.43 0.27
CA PHE A 149 0.62 -4.82 -0.14
C PHE A 149 0.30 -5.70 1.08
N GLN A 150 -0.96 -6.13 1.21
CA GLN A 150 -1.41 -6.95 2.31
C GLN A 150 -1.44 -8.43 1.94
N THR A 151 -1.02 -9.30 2.87
CA THR A 151 -1.04 -10.77 2.72
C THR A 151 -1.00 -11.45 4.10
N ASP A 152 -1.35 -12.75 4.17
CA ASP A 152 -1.24 -13.57 5.37
C ASP A 152 -0.14 -14.65 5.27
N GLY A 153 0.69 -14.61 4.23
CA GLY A 153 1.76 -15.59 4.06
C GLY A 153 2.68 -15.34 2.87
N GLY A 154 3.60 -16.25 2.65
CA GLY A 154 4.58 -16.16 1.56
C GLY A 154 4.01 -16.56 0.19
N PRO A 155 4.65 -16.11 -0.92
CA PRO A 155 4.19 -16.40 -2.26
C PRO A 155 4.50 -17.83 -2.69
N VAL A 156 3.70 -18.35 -3.64
CA VAL A 156 3.96 -19.65 -4.29
C VAL A 156 5.28 -19.67 -5.05
N SER A 157 5.74 -18.53 -5.56
CA SER A 157 7.02 -18.39 -6.27
C SER A 157 7.84 -17.25 -5.70
N LYS A 158 8.72 -17.58 -4.73
CA LYS A 158 9.67 -16.62 -4.16
C LYS A 158 10.58 -15.97 -5.20
N PRO A 159 11.19 -16.73 -6.16
CA PRO A 159 12.05 -16.12 -7.17
C PRO A 159 11.30 -15.18 -8.12
N ALA A 160 10.01 -15.43 -8.40
CA ALA A 160 9.23 -14.53 -9.23
C ALA A 160 8.94 -13.21 -8.48
N ALA A 161 8.53 -13.28 -7.22
CA ALA A 161 8.29 -12.09 -6.41
C ALA A 161 9.57 -11.24 -6.24
N GLU A 162 10.73 -11.86 -5.93
CA GLU A 162 12.02 -11.16 -5.85
C GLU A 162 12.35 -10.45 -7.17
N ARG A 163 12.19 -11.14 -8.31
CA ARG A 163 12.46 -10.54 -9.63
C ARG A 163 11.60 -9.32 -9.92
N TYR A 164 10.30 -9.38 -9.58
CA TYR A 164 9.41 -8.24 -9.79
C TYR A 164 9.72 -7.07 -8.85
N LEU A 165 10.10 -7.32 -7.59
CA LEU A 165 10.57 -6.27 -6.69
C LEU A 165 11.84 -5.59 -7.24
N CYS A 166 12.79 -6.37 -7.76
CA CYS A 166 14.01 -5.83 -8.37
C CYS A 166 13.70 -5.01 -9.64
N LYS A 167 12.75 -5.47 -10.48
CA LYS A 167 12.27 -4.71 -11.66
C LYS A 167 11.64 -3.40 -11.21
N ALA A 168 10.78 -3.42 -10.18
CA ALA A 168 10.14 -2.23 -9.64
C ALA A 168 11.10 -1.23 -8.99
N ALA A 169 12.32 -1.66 -8.60
CA ALA A 169 13.33 -0.75 -8.06
C ALA A 169 13.91 0.25 -9.08
N GLU A 170 13.60 0.11 -10.37
CA GLU A 170 13.89 1.06 -11.42
C GLU A 170 12.79 2.13 -11.59
N LEU A 171 11.65 1.95 -10.92
CA LEU A 171 10.46 2.80 -10.98
C LEU A 171 10.27 3.52 -9.64
N PRO A 172 9.56 4.64 -9.61
CA PRO A 172 9.29 5.36 -8.36
C PRO A 172 8.18 4.69 -7.52
N LEU A 173 8.32 3.39 -7.28
CA LEU A 173 7.39 2.55 -6.52
C LEU A 173 8.05 2.05 -5.23
N PHE A 174 7.42 2.33 -4.09
CA PHE A 174 7.79 1.78 -2.79
C PHE A 174 6.72 0.79 -2.32
N TRP A 175 7.12 -0.41 -1.94
CA TRP A 175 6.25 -1.51 -1.54
C TRP A 175 6.25 -1.66 -0.02
N GLN A 176 5.17 -1.28 0.63
CA GLN A 176 4.97 -1.53 2.06
C GLN A 176 4.15 -2.79 2.26
N PHE A 177 4.82 -3.89 2.58
CA PHE A 177 4.16 -5.15 2.88
C PHE A 177 3.59 -5.17 4.30
N ILE A 178 2.37 -5.71 4.44
CA ILE A 178 1.66 -5.88 5.72
C ILE A 178 1.28 -7.34 5.89
N GLY A 179 1.79 -7.98 6.94
CA GLY A 179 1.44 -9.35 7.31
C GLY A 179 0.26 -9.39 8.27
N PHE A 180 -0.79 -10.13 7.90
CA PHE A 180 -1.89 -10.52 8.80
C PHE A 180 -1.64 -11.93 9.32
N GLY A 181 -1.66 -12.15 10.63
CA GLY A 181 -1.45 -13.45 11.25
C GLY A 181 -0.44 -13.44 12.36
N ASP A 182 -0.02 -14.62 12.79
CA ASP A 182 0.97 -14.82 13.84
C ASP A 182 2.33 -14.21 13.45
N PRO A 183 2.83 -13.21 14.18
CA PRO A 183 4.13 -12.57 13.91
C PRO A 183 5.31 -13.54 13.90
N ASP A 184 5.24 -14.64 14.64
CA ASP A 184 6.31 -15.62 14.74
C ASP A 184 6.23 -16.71 13.66
N SER A 185 5.21 -16.64 12.79
CA SER A 185 5.04 -17.60 11.71
C SER A 185 6.17 -17.53 10.70
N ARG A 186 6.70 -18.72 10.33
CA ARG A 186 7.69 -18.87 9.25
C ARG A 186 7.15 -18.54 7.86
N GLN A 187 5.85 -18.37 7.72
CA GLN A 187 5.23 -17.95 6.46
C GLN A 187 5.70 -16.56 6.02
N PHE A 188 6.13 -15.72 6.98
CA PHE A 188 6.65 -14.38 6.73
C PHE A 188 8.17 -14.29 6.57
N ASP A 189 8.91 -15.41 6.68
CA ASP A 189 10.38 -15.40 6.49
C ASP A 189 10.78 -14.85 5.13
N PHE A 190 9.96 -15.09 4.10
CA PHE A 190 10.22 -14.53 2.77
C PHE A 190 10.05 -13.02 2.73
N LEU A 191 9.03 -12.46 3.37
CA LEU A 191 8.81 -11.01 3.41
C LEU A 191 9.93 -10.30 4.19
N ARG A 192 10.40 -10.88 5.30
CA ARG A 192 11.57 -10.38 6.03
C ARG A 192 12.82 -10.38 5.14
N ALA A 193 13.06 -11.50 4.42
CA ALA A 193 14.19 -11.59 3.50
C ALA A 193 14.06 -10.67 2.28
N LEU A 194 12.84 -10.37 1.84
CA LEU A 194 12.56 -9.46 0.73
C LEU A 194 12.83 -7.99 1.12
N ASP A 195 12.47 -7.63 2.34
CA ASP A 195 12.75 -6.35 2.96
C ASP A 195 14.27 -6.10 3.07
N GLU A 196 15.02 -7.11 3.53
CA GLU A 196 16.49 -7.06 3.70
C GLU A 196 17.28 -7.33 2.40
N LEU A 197 16.65 -7.34 1.24
CA LEU A 197 17.31 -7.69 -0.02
C LEU A 197 18.42 -6.68 -0.38
N ALA A 198 19.62 -7.20 -0.65
CA ALA A 198 20.84 -6.41 -0.78
C ALA A 198 20.78 -5.31 -1.87
N VAL A 199 21.22 -4.11 -1.51
CA VAL A 199 21.39 -2.95 -2.39
C VAL A 199 22.89 -2.57 -2.43
N PRO A 200 23.49 -2.29 -3.59
CA PRO A 200 22.92 -2.31 -4.96
C PRO A 200 23.01 -3.68 -5.64
N ALA A 201 23.44 -4.72 -4.95
CA ALA A 201 23.80 -6.01 -5.58
C ALA A 201 22.60 -6.74 -6.21
N LYS A 202 21.39 -6.55 -5.67
CA LYS A 202 20.16 -7.19 -6.16
C LYS A 202 19.17 -6.19 -6.74
N ARG A 203 19.04 -4.99 -6.14
CA ARG A 203 18.10 -3.94 -6.56
C ARG A 203 18.78 -2.57 -6.47
N ARG A 204 18.34 -1.64 -7.33
CA ARG A 204 18.96 -0.30 -7.45
C ARG A 204 18.77 0.56 -6.21
N VAL A 205 17.62 0.44 -5.58
CA VAL A 205 17.25 1.14 -4.35
C VAL A 205 16.49 0.19 -3.44
N ASP A 206 16.57 0.40 -2.15
CA ASP A 206 15.73 -0.28 -1.16
C ASP A 206 14.29 0.22 -1.28
N ASN A 207 13.45 -0.55 -2.00
CA ASN A 207 12.09 -0.17 -2.37
C ASN A 207 11.02 -1.02 -1.67
N ALA A 208 11.35 -1.64 -0.54
CA ALA A 208 10.41 -2.44 0.24
C ALA A 208 10.53 -2.15 1.73
N GLY A 209 9.43 -2.29 2.45
CA GLY A 209 9.35 -2.37 3.89
C GLY A 209 8.35 -3.45 4.30
N PHE A 210 8.52 -4.02 5.47
CA PHE A 210 7.63 -5.06 5.98
C PHE A 210 7.32 -4.87 7.45
N PHE A 211 6.04 -5.04 7.82
CA PHE A 211 5.64 -5.17 9.23
C PHE A 211 4.45 -6.10 9.42
N HIS A 212 4.30 -6.59 10.65
CA HIS A 212 3.16 -7.38 11.07
C HIS A 212 2.06 -6.52 11.68
N ALA A 213 0.81 -6.77 11.27
CA ALA A 213 -0.39 -6.25 11.90
C ALA A 213 -0.99 -7.24 12.94
N GLY A 214 -0.37 -8.42 13.10
CA GLY A 214 -0.80 -9.43 14.06
C GLY A 214 -2.02 -10.24 13.59
N GLU A 215 -2.52 -11.09 14.50
CA GLU A 215 -3.67 -11.96 14.25
C GLU A 215 -5.01 -11.19 14.20
N ASP A 216 -5.11 -10.07 14.91
CA ASP A 216 -6.27 -9.16 14.84
C ASP A 216 -5.82 -7.77 14.37
N PRO A 217 -5.69 -7.56 13.03
CA PRO A 217 -5.17 -6.31 12.47
C PRO A 217 -6.06 -5.10 12.73
N ARG A 218 -7.34 -5.29 13.12
CA ARG A 218 -8.24 -4.20 13.51
C ARG A 218 -7.88 -3.58 14.85
N ARG A 219 -7.18 -4.33 15.73
CA ARG A 219 -6.74 -3.83 17.03
C ARG A 219 -5.47 -3.00 16.99
N VAL A 220 -4.78 -2.98 15.85
CA VAL A 220 -3.64 -2.08 15.69
C VAL A 220 -4.15 -0.64 15.73
N GLU A 221 -3.63 0.15 16.67
CA GLU A 221 -3.98 1.57 16.78
C GLU A 221 -3.63 2.32 15.48
N ASP A 222 -4.50 3.22 15.04
CA ASP A 222 -4.33 3.92 13.76
C ASP A 222 -2.99 4.67 13.68
N ALA A 223 -2.56 5.33 14.76
CA ALA A 223 -1.27 6.00 14.82
C ALA A 223 -0.09 5.03 14.61
N VAL A 224 -0.15 3.85 15.21
CA VAL A 224 0.88 2.80 15.06
C VAL A 224 0.89 2.27 13.63
N LEU A 225 -0.30 2.00 13.06
CA LEU A 225 -0.43 1.53 11.68
C LEU A 225 0.16 2.55 10.71
N TYR A 226 -0.22 3.82 10.82
CA TYR A 226 0.28 4.86 9.92
C TYR A 226 1.78 5.09 10.06
N ASP A 227 2.32 5.07 11.28
CA ASP A 227 3.75 5.16 11.50
C ASP A 227 4.51 4.01 10.80
N ARG A 228 3.93 2.81 10.80
CA ARG A 228 4.52 1.65 10.10
C ARG A 228 4.37 1.74 8.59
N LEU A 229 3.21 2.20 8.10
CA LEU A 229 2.96 2.36 6.67
C LEU A 229 3.91 3.34 5.99
N VAL A 230 4.25 4.43 6.68
CA VAL A 230 5.05 5.51 6.07
C VAL A 230 6.47 5.60 6.62
N GLY A 231 6.86 4.74 7.56
CA GLY A 231 8.12 4.88 8.31
C GLY A 231 9.37 4.86 7.43
N GLU A 232 9.41 4.01 6.43
CA GLU A 232 10.55 3.82 5.54
C GLU A 232 10.45 4.65 4.25
N PHE A 233 9.24 5.05 3.87
CA PHE A 233 8.96 5.80 2.65
C PHE A 233 9.80 7.09 2.50
N PRO A 234 10.05 7.93 3.54
CA PRO A 234 10.89 9.13 3.41
C PRO A 234 12.35 8.82 3.11
N HIS A 235 12.88 7.72 3.68
CA HIS A 235 14.26 7.30 3.41
C HIS A 235 14.42 6.83 1.98
N TRP A 236 13.53 5.94 1.53
CA TRP A 236 13.47 5.49 0.15
C TRP A 236 13.33 6.67 -0.81
N LEU A 237 12.40 7.61 -0.55
CA LEU A 237 12.12 8.73 -1.42
C LEU A 237 13.36 9.63 -1.64
N ARG A 238 14.15 9.89 -0.58
CA ARG A 238 15.41 10.60 -0.72
C ARG A 238 16.38 9.86 -1.63
N ARG A 239 16.56 8.56 -1.41
CA ARG A 239 17.47 7.74 -2.22
C ARG A 239 16.99 7.62 -3.67
N ALA A 240 15.72 7.44 -3.89
CA ALA A 240 15.13 7.38 -5.22
C ALA A 240 15.35 8.70 -6.00
N ARG A 241 15.22 9.86 -5.31
CA ARG A 241 15.52 11.18 -5.90
C ARG A 241 17.01 11.35 -6.22
N GLU A 242 17.90 10.98 -5.32
CA GLU A 242 19.34 11.02 -5.55
C GLU A 242 19.78 10.17 -6.75
N LEU A 243 19.08 9.07 -7.01
CA LEU A 243 19.32 8.16 -8.12
C LEU A 243 18.55 8.53 -9.41
N GLY A 244 17.74 9.59 -9.37
CA GLY A 244 16.89 10.00 -10.49
C GLY A 244 15.76 9.02 -10.83
N ILE A 245 15.32 8.21 -9.84
CA ILE A 245 14.21 7.27 -9.97
C ILE A 245 12.88 7.99 -9.70
N ALA A 246 12.83 8.87 -8.70
CA ALA A 246 11.66 9.67 -8.35
C ALA A 246 11.92 11.18 -8.54
N THR A 247 10.84 11.95 -8.69
CA THR A 247 10.86 13.43 -8.78
C THR A 247 10.68 14.11 -7.43
#